data_48d74122dd58d8ab3eec74837eb31592
#
_entry.id   48d74122dd58d8ab3eec74837eb31592
#
_cell.length_a   1.000
_cell.length_b   1.000
_cell.length_c   1.000
_cell.angle_alpha   90.00
_cell.angle_beta   90.00
_cell.angle_gamma   90.00
#
_symmetry.space_group_name_H-M   'P 1'
#
loop_
_entity.id
_entity.type
_entity.pdbx_description
1 polymer ?
#
loop_
_entity_poly.entity_id
_entity_poly.type
_entity_poly.pdbx_seq_one_letter_code
_entity_poly.pdbx_strand_id
1 'polypeptide(L)'
;MSKLSSKPFIAVLLVLALPFVLSGCSQRDSAPSDAAAPKLSISDIKQEVQESWMPTQFLAQASFRSDKHLDLKPVKEESSYRQIAFRCAQDSPSPVSIWLRHDSELRRLAEIGACDSGVGLQTVGLPTSLFPQAEQALFIANDDTRIAAVIFETNQETPS
;
A
#
# COMPACT_ATOMS: atom_id res chain seq x y z
N MET A 1 21.26 -60.92 -31.37
CA MET A 1 22.61 -61.48 -31.64
C MET A 1 23.60 -60.34 -31.71
N SER A 2 24.71 -60.54 -31.02
CA SER A 2 25.96 -59.74 -31.06
C SER A 2 25.98 -58.51 -30.15
N LYS A 3 26.77 -58.45 -29.24
CA LYS A 3 27.97 -58.89 -28.60
C LYS A 3 28.53 -57.71 -27.81
N LEU A 4 28.77 -57.94 -26.53
CA LEU A 4 29.55 -57.15 -25.59
C LEU A 4 30.88 -56.63 -26.20
N SER A 5 31.30 -55.45 -25.75
CA SER A 5 32.72 -55.21 -25.55
C SER A 5 32.92 -54.25 -24.38
N SER A 6 33.39 -54.80 -23.31
CA SER A 6 33.93 -54.15 -22.14
C SER A 6 35.35 -53.75 -22.40
N LYS A 7 35.77 -52.54 -22.00
CA LYS A 7 37.19 -52.22 -21.71
C LYS A 7 37.27 -51.36 -20.46
N PRO A 8 38.09 -51.76 -19.49
CA PRO A 8 38.38 -50.96 -18.32
C PRO A 8 39.54 -50.00 -18.58
N PHE A 9 39.43 -48.75 -18.11
CA PHE A 9 40.61 -47.90 -17.99
C PHE A 9 40.74 -47.42 -16.53
N ILE A 10 41.72 -47.93 -15.99
CA ILE A 10 42.62 -47.73 -14.89
C ILE A 10 42.67 -46.28 -14.35
N ALA A 11 42.56 -46.25 -13.04
CA ALA A 11 42.76 -45.13 -12.14
C ALA A 11 44.08 -44.37 -12.34
N VAL A 12 44.00 -43.06 -12.19
CA VAL A 12 45.14 -42.28 -11.69
C VAL A 12 44.57 -41.35 -10.59
N LEU A 13 44.91 -41.72 -9.37
CA LEU A 13 44.75 -40.90 -8.18
C LEU A 13 45.79 -39.79 -8.23
N LEU A 14 45.37 -38.55 -8.39
CA LEU A 14 46.23 -37.40 -8.16
C LEU A 14 45.63 -36.60 -6.98
N VAL A 15 46.17 -36.91 -5.82
CA VAL A 15 45.92 -36.20 -4.57
C VAL A 15 46.67 -34.87 -4.66
N LEU A 16 45.96 -33.79 -4.95
CA LEU A 16 46.47 -32.44 -4.78
C LEU A 16 45.87 -31.86 -3.50
N ALA A 17 46.67 -31.89 -2.46
CA ALA A 17 46.38 -31.18 -1.21
C ALA A 17 46.48 -29.66 -1.47
N LEU A 18 45.33 -29.00 -1.46
CA LEU A 18 45.24 -27.55 -1.42
C LEU A 18 44.96 -27.10 0.02
N PRO A 19 45.76 -26.16 0.55
CA PRO A 19 45.53 -25.63 1.88
C PRO A 19 44.19 -24.83 1.89
N PHE A 20 43.28 -25.23 2.75
CA PHE A 20 42.12 -24.45 3.11
C PHE A 20 42.57 -23.16 3.78
N VAL A 21 42.60 -22.07 3.02
CA VAL A 21 42.62 -20.73 3.58
C VAL A 21 41.18 -20.48 4.11
N LEU A 22 41.04 -20.61 5.41
CA LEU A 22 39.86 -20.14 6.14
C LEU A 22 39.81 -18.60 6.05
N SER A 23 39.33 -18.08 4.94
CA SER A 23 38.86 -16.72 4.86
C SER A 23 37.55 -16.64 5.65
N GLY A 24 37.69 -16.20 6.90
CA GLY A 24 36.55 -15.84 7.72
C GLY A 24 35.73 -14.78 7.00
N CYS A 25 34.63 -15.17 6.34
CA CYS A 25 33.55 -14.27 6.05
C CYS A 25 33.01 -13.84 7.39
N SER A 26 33.43 -12.67 7.86
CA SER A 26 32.62 -11.90 8.80
C SER A 26 31.25 -11.70 8.15
N GLN A 27 30.29 -12.59 8.48
CA GLN A 27 28.90 -12.26 8.40
C GLN A 27 28.72 -11.02 9.27
N ARG A 28 28.79 -9.85 8.62
CA ARG A 28 28.11 -8.69 9.15
C ARG A 28 26.65 -9.12 9.19
N ASP A 29 26.19 -9.48 10.36
CA ASP A 29 24.80 -9.38 10.72
C ASP A 29 24.40 -7.94 10.45
N SER A 30 23.97 -7.69 9.22
CA SER A 30 23.17 -6.53 8.91
C SER A 30 21.88 -6.77 9.70
N ALA A 31 21.87 -6.24 10.93
CA ALA A 31 20.64 -6.09 11.65
C ALA A 31 19.61 -5.52 10.65
N PRO A 32 18.41 -6.09 10.55
CA PRO A 32 17.37 -5.50 9.73
C PRO A 32 17.29 -4.05 10.16
N SER A 33 17.61 -3.16 9.21
CA SER A 33 17.40 -1.74 9.40
C SER A 33 15.95 -1.64 9.87
N ASP A 34 15.72 -1.19 11.11
CA ASP A 34 14.44 -0.75 11.60
C ASP A 34 14.00 0.39 10.67
N ALA A 35 13.52 0.00 9.48
CA ALA A 35 12.78 0.90 8.62
C ALA A 35 11.57 1.28 9.46
N ALA A 36 11.65 2.44 10.08
CA ALA A 36 10.61 2.96 10.95
C ALA A 36 9.28 2.79 10.21
N ALA A 37 8.37 2.02 10.80
CA ALA A 37 7.06 1.76 10.22
C ALA A 37 6.46 3.10 9.76
N PRO A 38 5.94 3.20 8.53
CA PRO A 38 5.49 4.46 7.96
C PRO A 38 4.54 5.12 8.96
N LYS A 39 4.85 6.36 9.32
CA LYS A 39 4.03 7.11 10.25
C LYS A 39 2.66 7.30 9.62
N LEU A 40 1.62 6.73 10.21
CA LEU A 40 0.22 6.95 9.84
C LEU A 40 -0.22 8.33 10.35
N SER A 41 0.45 9.37 9.86
CA SER A 41 0.22 10.76 10.27
C SER A 41 -0.67 11.46 9.26
N ILE A 42 -1.77 12.02 9.74
CA ILE A 42 -2.66 12.85 8.93
C ILE A 42 -1.93 14.09 8.38
N SER A 43 -1.03 14.67 9.16
CA SER A 43 -0.25 15.86 8.72
C SER A 43 0.64 15.53 7.54
N ASP A 44 1.31 14.37 7.55
CA ASP A 44 2.20 13.95 6.48
C ASP A 44 1.40 13.65 5.19
N ILE A 45 0.23 12.98 5.33
CA ILE A 45 -0.67 12.77 4.19
C ILE A 45 -1.15 14.09 3.61
N LYS A 46 -1.55 15.04 4.44
CA LYS A 46 -2.01 16.36 3.97
C LYS A 46 -0.90 17.13 3.26
N GLN A 47 0.32 17.09 3.77
CA GLN A 47 1.45 17.72 3.13
C GLN A 47 1.69 17.13 1.73
N GLU A 48 1.76 15.80 1.63
CA GLU A 48 1.97 15.10 0.36
C GLU A 48 0.83 15.38 -0.64
N VAL A 49 -0.42 15.41 -0.15
CA VAL A 49 -1.59 15.80 -0.96
C VAL A 49 -1.48 17.25 -1.44
N GLN A 50 -1.04 18.16 -0.60
CA GLN A 50 -0.86 19.57 -0.99
C GLN A 50 0.22 19.74 -2.07
N GLU A 51 1.31 18.98 -1.97
CA GLU A 51 2.42 19.02 -2.92
C GLU A 51 2.05 18.42 -4.29
N SER A 52 1.21 17.36 -4.30
CA SER A 52 0.93 16.58 -5.51
C SER A 52 -0.41 16.89 -6.16
N TRP A 53 -1.43 17.32 -5.40
CA TRP A 53 -2.81 17.41 -5.87
C TRP A 53 -3.41 18.81 -5.86
N MET A 54 -2.77 19.79 -5.26
CA MET A 54 -3.29 21.17 -5.13
C MET A 54 -4.78 21.20 -4.74
N PRO A 55 -5.16 20.67 -3.56
CA PRO A 55 -6.56 20.52 -3.17
C PRO A 55 -7.25 21.88 -3.03
N THR A 56 -8.51 21.97 -3.48
CA THR A 56 -9.34 23.16 -3.29
C THR A 56 -9.92 23.23 -1.90
N GLN A 57 -10.25 22.06 -1.30
CA GLN A 57 -10.63 21.96 0.10
C GLN A 57 -10.41 20.55 0.66
N PHE A 58 -10.21 20.46 1.98
CA PHE A 58 -10.27 19.20 2.70
C PHE A 58 -11.67 18.99 3.26
N LEU A 59 -12.27 17.82 2.97
CA LEU A 59 -13.65 17.47 3.35
C LEU A 59 -13.70 16.75 4.70
N ALA A 60 -12.84 15.75 4.88
CA ALA A 60 -12.77 14.95 6.08
C ALA A 60 -11.34 14.43 6.30
N GLN A 61 -11.05 14.06 7.55
CA GLN A 61 -9.78 13.40 7.90
C GLN A 61 -9.97 12.57 9.17
N ALA A 62 -9.34 11.42 9.25
CA ALA A 62 -9.29 10.61 10.45
C ALA A 62 -8.14 9.62 10.46
N SER A 63 -7.69 9.27 11.67
CA SER A 63 -6.88 8.09 11.94
C SER A 63 -7.72 7.13 12.77
N PHE A 64 -7.82 5.88 12.36
CA PHE A 64 -8.71 4.91 12.99
C PHE A 64 -8.20 3.47 12.83
N ARG A 65 -8.88 2.57 13.52
CA ARG A 65 -8.74 1.12 13.35
C ARG A 65 -10.10 0.55 12.95
N SER A 66 -10.10 -0.53 12.22
CA SER A 66 -11.31 -1.22 11.73
C SER A 66 -12.24 -0.32 10.89
N ASP A 67 -13.53 -0.60 10.94
CA ASP A 67 -14.53 0.14 10.17
C ASP A 67 -14.69 1.59 10.65
N LYS A 68 -14.86 2.51 9.71
CA LYS A 68 -15.04 3.92 10.02
C LYS A 68 -15.94 4.62 8.99
N HIS A 69 -16.88 5.38 9.49
CA HIS A 69 -17.66 6.36 8.73
C HIS A 69 -17.02 7.75 8.85
N LEU A 70 -16.85 8.43 7.74
CA LEU A 70 -16.41 9.82 7.68
C LEU A 70 -17.48 10.65 7.00
N ASP A 71 -18.05 11.60 7.74
CA ASP A 71 -19.01 12.54 7.18
C ASP A 71 -18.31 13.49 6.21
N LEU A 72 -18.89 13.70 5.05
CA LEU A 72 -18.37 14.54 4.00
C LEU A 72 -19.09 15.88 3.98
N LYS A 73 -18.32 16.94 3.79
CA LYS A 73 -18.89 18.25 3.51
C LYS A 73 -19.52 18.26 2.12
N PRO A 74 -20.52 19.11 1.86
CA PRO A 74 -21.05 19.31 0.52
C PRO A 74 -19.94 19.70 -0.47
N VAL A 75 -20.07 19.24 -1.71
CA VAL A 75 -19.15 19.57 -2.81
C VAL A 75 -19.23 21.06 -3.12
N LYS A 76 -18.10 21.70 -3.36
CA LYS A 76 -18.05 23.03 -3.97
C LYS A 76 -18.17 22.91 -5.48
N GLU A 77 -18.93 23.79 -6.11
CA GLU A 77 -19.20 23.77 -7.55
C GLU A 77 -17.93 23.86 -8.41
N GLU A 78 -16.86 24.45 -7.87
CA GLU A 78 -15.59 24.64 -8.56
C GLU A 78 -14.72 23.38 -8.66
N SER A 79 -15.02 22.36 -7.87
CA SER A 79 -14.23 21.12 -7.80
C SER A 79 -14.78 20.07 -8.75
N SER A 80 -13.88 19.50 -9.58
CA SER A 80 -14.25 18.48 -10.56
C SER A 80 -14.12 17.06 -10.02
N TYR A 81 -13.25 16.84 -9.04
CA TYR A 81 -12.92 15.53 -8.49
C TYR A 81 -12.92 15.53 -6.98
N ARG A 82 -13.34 14.43 -6.41
CA ARG A 82 -13.20 14.12 -5.00
C ARG A 82 -12.23 12.96 -4.86
N GLN A 83 -11.23 13.14 -4.03
CA GLN A 83 -10.14 12.17 -3.85
C GLN A 83 -10.09 11.72 -2.40
N ILE A 84 -9.75 10.44 -2.22
CA ILE A 84 -9.44 9.86 -0.92
C ILE A 84 -7.98 9.47 -0.95
N ALA A 85 -7.16 10.14 -0.15
CA ALA A 85 -5.77 9.77 0.06
C ALA A 85 -5.64 9.08 1.42
N PHE A 86 -4.95 7.94 1.47
CA PHE A 86 -4.78 7.21 2.72
C PHE A 86 -3.49 6.40 2.75
N ARG A 87 -3.06 6.12 3.95
CA ARG A 87 -2.06 5.11 4.27
C ARG A 87 -2.66 4.11 5.24
N CYS A 88 -2.26 2.88 5.12
CA CYS A 88 -2.68 1.84 6.03
C CYS A 88 -1.51 0.95 6.45
N ALA A 89 -1.64 0.32 7.59
CA ALA A 89 -0.74 -0.71 8.10
C ALA A 89 -1.56 -1.83 8.73
N GLN A 90 -1.15 -3.05 8.48
CA GLN A 90 -1.78 -4.26 8.99
C GLN A 90 -0.72 -5.19 9.52
N ASP A 91 -1.09 -5.96 10.55
CA ASP A 91 -0.28 -7.06 11.05
C ASP A 91 -0.52 -8.34 10.21
N SER A 92 -1.70 -8.43 9.55
CA SER A 92 -2.08 -9.51 8.64
C SER A 92 -2.67 -8.95 7.34
N PRO A 93 -2.30 -9.47 6.15
CA PRO A 93 -2.86 -9.00 4.89
C PRO A 93 -4.37 -9.22 4.84
N SER A 94 -5.14 -8.16 4.69
CA SER A 94 -6.59 -8.22 4.50
C SER A 94 -7.05 -7.06 3.63
N PRO A 95 -8.12 -7.24 2.85
CA PRO A 95 -8.62 -6.17 1.99
C PRO A 95 -9.22 -5.04 2.80
N VAL A 96 -9.06 -3.82 2.28
CA VAL A 96 -9.79 -2.63 2.73
C VAL A 96 -10.76 -2.24 1.63
N SER A 97 -12.04 -2.16 1.95
CA SER A 97 -13.05 -1.67 1.03
C SER A 97 -13.44 -0.24 1.37
N ILE A 98 -13.60 0.59 0.34
CA ILE A 98 -14.06 1.97 0.47
C ILE A 98 -15.40 2.11 -0.23
N TRP A 99 -16.39 2.62 0.48
CA TRP A 99 -17.75 2.81 0.01
C TRP A 99 -18.15 4.27 0.18
N LEU A 100 -19.04 4.73 -0.68
CA LEU A 100 -19.71 6.02 -0.54
C LEU A 100 -21.18 5.80 -0.26
N ARG A 101 -21.72 6.62 0.64
CA ARG A 101 -23.16 6.70 0.91
C ARG A 101 -23.74 7.97 0.33
N HIS A 102 -24.84 7.79 -0.38
CA HIS A 102 -25.71 8.88 -0.83
C HIS A 102 -27.16 8.47 -0.53
N ASP A 103 -27.86 9.26 0.25
CA ASP A 103 -29.15 8.89 0.84
C ASP A 103 -29.08 7.54 1.59
N SER A 104 -29.84 6.56 1.15
CA SER A 104 -29.82 5.19 1.68
C SER A 104 -28.96 4.22 0.85
N GLU A 105 -28.38 4.66 -0.25
CA GLU A 105 -27.61 3.83 -1.17
C GLU A 105 -26.13 3.82 -0.79
N LEU A 106 -25.56 2.61 -0.72
CA LEU A 106 -24.12 2.39 -0.57
C LEU A 106 -23.55 1.89 -1.89
N ARG A 107 -22.52 2.58 -2.39
CA ARG A 107 -21.77 2.15 -3.58
C ARG A 107 -20.33 1.92 -3.23
N ARG A 108 -19.82 0.74 -3.58
CA ARG A 108 -18.41 0.44 -3.42
C ARG A 108 -17.59 1.25 -4.43
N LEU A 109 -16.65 2.03 -3.90
CA LEU A 109 -15.74 2.85 -4.69
C LEU A 109 -14.47 2.08 -5.05
N ALA A 110 -13.88 1.40 -4.09
CA ALA A 110 -12.64 0.66 -4.28
C ALA A 110 -12.53 -0.52 -3.33
N GLU A 111 -11.73 -1.49 -3.73
CA GLU A 111 -11.23 -2.56 -2.87
C GLU A 111 -9.72 -2.66 -3.06
N ILE A 112 -9.00 -2.57 -1.97
CA ILE A 112 -7.54 -2.62 -1.93
C ILE A 112 -7.16 -3.96 -1.35
N GLY A 113 -6.41 -4.77 -2.11
CA GLY A 113 -6.16 -6.16 -1.79
C GLY A 113 -5.36 -6.42 -0.52
N ALA A 114 -4.44 -5.55 -0.17
CA ALA A 114 -3.68 -5.61 1.06
C ALA A 114 -3.15 -4.22 1.42
N CYS A 115 -3.25 -3.89 2.70
CA CYS A 115 -2.54 -2.78 3.30
C CYS A 115 -1.15 -3.24 3.69
N ASP A 116 -0.16 -2.96 2.87
CA ASP A 116 1.23 -3.22 3.23
C ASP A 116 1.83 -1.95 3.87
N SER A 117 2.48 -2.11 5.02
CA SER A 117 3.15 -1.01 5.72
C SER A 117 4.28 -0.34 4.91
N GLY A 118 4.73 -0.98 3.82
CA GLY A 118 5.71 -0.44 2.88
C GLY A 118 5.11 0.35 1.72
N VAL A 119 3.79 0.33 1.53
CA VAL A 119 3.14 1.05 0.43
C VAL A 119 3.02 2.54 0.77
N GLY A 120 3.41 3.39 -0.18
CA GLY A 120 3.28 4.83 -0.10
C GLY A 120 1.83 5.31 0.02
N LEU A 121 1.60 6.60 -0.23
CA LEU A 121 0.27 7.17 -0.26
C LEU A 121 -0.56 6.50 -1.35
N GLN A 122 -1.71 5.96 -0.97
CA GLN A 122 -2.69 5.42 -1.90
C GLN A 122 -3.78 6.47 -2.14
N THR A 123 -4.26 6.58 -3.37
CA THR A 123 -5.32 7.50 -3.72
C THR A 123 -6.41 6.77 -4.49
N VAL A 124 -7.66 7.13 -4.18
CA VAL A 124 -8.86 6.68 -4.89
C VAL A 124 -9.71 7.90 -5.19
N GLY A 125 -10.05 8.08 -6.45
CA GLY A 125 -10.78 9.26 -6.89
C GLY A 125 -11.99 8.95 -7.74
N LEU A 126 -12.88 9.90 -7.81
CA LEU A 126 -14.01 9.89 -8.72
C LEU A 126 -14.40 11.31 -9.10
N PRO A 127 -14.93 11.50 -10.30
CA PRO A 127 -15.54 12.75 -10.69
C PRO A 127 -16.72 13.09 -9.77
N THR A 128 -16.79 14.33 -9.31
CA THR A 128 -17.89 14.78 -8.46
C THR A 128 -19.26 14.72 -9.17
N SER A 129 -19.26 14.74 -10.51
CA SER A 129 -20.46 14.54 -11.32
C SER A 129 -21.14 13.17 -11.15
N LEU A 130 -20.37 12.15 -10.72
CA LEU A 130 -20.93 10.82 -10.44
C LEU A 130 -21.56 10.70 -9.05
N PHE A 131 -21.01 11.46 -8.08
CA PHE A 131 -21.47 11.44 -6.69
C PHE A 131 -21.47 12.86 -6.10
N PRO A 132 -22.25 13.80 -6.66
CA PRO A 132 -22.19 15.20 -6.23
C PRO A 132 -22.64 15.41 -4.79
N GLN A 133 -23.45 14.49 -4.25
CA GLN A 133 -24.05 14.61 -2.93
C GLN A 133 -23.70 13.44 -2.01
N ALA A 134 -22.55 12.78 -2.22
CA ALA A 134 -22.11 11.76 -1.27
C ALA A 134 -21.90 12.38 0.12
N GLU A 135 -22.61 11.83 1.11
CA GLU A 135 -22.65 12.36 2.48
C GLU A 135 -21.60 11.71 3.38
N GLN A 136 -21.24 10.47 3.09
CA GLN A 136 -20.31 9.70 3.90
C GLN A 136 -19.38 8.84 3.05
N ALA A 137 -18.14 8.71 3.51
CA ALA A 137 -17.23 7.65 3.10
C ALA A 137 -17.14 6.60 4.22
N LEU A 138 -17.32 5.34 3.86
CA LEU A 138 -17.24 4.22 4.76
C LEU A 138 -16.01 3.38 4.39
N PHE A 139 -15.11 3.22 5.33
CA PHE A 139 -14.02 2.27 5.26
C PHE A 139 -14.43 0.99 5.99
N ILE A 140 -14.25 -0.16 5.34
CA ILE A 140 -14.47 -1.48 5.94
C ILE A 140 -13.13 -2.19 5.92
N ALA A 141 -12.64 -2.54 7.10
CA ALA A 141 -11.34 -3.16 7.31
C ALA A 141 -11.37 -4.08 8.55
N ASN A 142 -10.41 -4.97 8.65
CA ASN A 142 -10.26 -5.81 9.84
C ASN A 142 -9.79 -5.01 11.06
N ASP A 143 -10.02 -5.56 12.25
CA ASP A 143 -9.74 -4.89 13.53
C ASP A 143 -8.24 -4.59 13.77
N ASP A 144 -7.34 -5.31 13.11
CA ASP A 144 -5.89 -5.09 13.17
C ASP A 144 -5.40 -4.03 12.17
N THR A 145 -6.27 -3.58 11.28
CA THR A 145 -5.94 -2.56 10.28
C THR A 145 -5.95 -1.16 10.87
N ARG A 146 -4.84 -0.47 10.75
CA ARG A 146 -4.74 0.96 11.08
C ARG A 146 -4.77 1.76 9.80
N ILE A 147 -5.61 2.78 9.73
CA ILE A 147 -5.77 3.64 8.56
C ILE A 147 -5.66 5.10 9.00
N ALA A 148 -4.92 5.88 8.22
CA ALA A 148 -4.98 7.33 8.25
C ALA A 148 -5.45 7.81 6.88
N ALA A 149 -6.54 8.56 6.83
CA ALA A 149 -7.18 8.99 5.60
C ALA A 149 -7.49 10.48 5.60
N VAL A 150 -7.39 11.08 4.43
CA VAL A 150 -7.77 12.46 4.13
C VAL A 150 -8.64 12.45 2.88
N ILE A 151 -9.80 13.08 2.93
CA ILE A 151 -10.70 13.25 1.79
C ILE A 151 -10.66 14.71 1.39
N PHE A 152 -10.46 14.98 0.11
CA PHE A 152 -10.31 16.33 -0.41
C PHE A 152 -10.93 16.48 -1.79
N GLU A 153 -11.12 17.72 -2.20
CA GLU A 153 -11.54 18.10 -3.54
C GLU A 153 -10.35 18.74 -4.30
N THR A 154 -10.31 18.49 -5.59
CA THR A 154 -9.29 19.01 -6.50
C THR A 154 -9.87 19.18 -7.90
N ASN A 155 -9.23 20.00 -8.72
CA ASN A 155 -9.50 20.11 -10.15
C ASN A 155 -8.61 19.19 -11.00
N GLN A 156 -7.79 18.37 -10.34
CA GLN A 156 -6.89 17.42 -11.00
C GLN A 156 -7.44 16.01 -10.92
N GLU A 157 -7.44 15.30 -12.03
CA GLU A 157 -7.76 13.87 -12.10
C GLU A 157 -6.61 12.99 -11.61
N THR A 158 -5.37 13.45 -11.88
CA THR A 158 -4.14 12.74 -11.52
C THR A 158 -3.19 13.69 -10.78
N PRO A 159 -2.28 13.19 -9.95
CA PRO A 159 -1.27 14.00 -9.29
C PRO A 159 -0.31 14.62 -10.31
N SER A 160 0.23 15.79 -9.98
CA SER A 160 1.22 16.53 -10.79
C SER A 160 2.65 16.04 -10.55
#